data_71c9bb8243ccd2a6bece3d424799f01f
#
_entry.id   71c9bb8243ccd2a6bece3d424799f01f
#
_cell.length_a   1.000
_cell.length_b   1.000
_cell.length_c   1.000
_cell.angle_alpha   90.00
_cell.angle_beta   90.00
_cell.angle_gamma   90.00
#
_symmetry.space_group_name_H-M   'P 1'
#
loop_
_entity.id
_entity.type
_entity.pdbx_description
1 polymer ?
#
loop_
_entity_poly.entity_id
_entity_poly.type
_entity_poly.pdbx_seq_one_letter_code
_entity_poly.pdbx_strand_id
1 'polypeptide(L)'
;MPRVYLSLGSNLEPERHLRDALAALRARFGEVVVSPVYRSAAVGFEGAPFLNCAAAFDADLAHDPLRSWLRRLEDASGRDRSLPRYADRTLDLDIALWCEGGGCTSDLSREEFERAHVLAPLADIAP
;
A
#
# COMPACT_ATOMS: atom_id res chain seq x y z
N MET A 1 -9.89 0.69 -17.96
CA MET A 1 -8.79 0.27 -17.04
C MET A 1 -9.32 0.18 -15.62
N PRO A 2 -8.92 -0.85 -14.86
CA PRO A 2 -9.30 -0.93 -13.45
C PRO A 2 -8.78 0.26 -12.64
N ARG A 3 -9.58 0.71 -11.68
CA ARG A 3 -9.17 1.70 -10.68
C ARG A 3 -8.64 0.95 -9.47
N VAL A 4 -7.39 1.19 -9.11
CA VAL A 4 -6.71 0.48 -8.03
C VAL A 4 -6.46 1.43 -6.86
N TYR A 5 -6.75 0.96 -5.66
CA TYR A 5 -6.46 1.66 -4.41
C TYR A 5 -5.47 0.81 -3.63
N LEU A 6 -4.31 1.39 -3.33
CA LEU A 6 -3.26 0.74 -2.54
C LEU A 6 -3.26 1.24 -1.12
N SER A 7 -2.94 0.34 -0.19
CA SER A 7 -2.51 0.70 1.16
C SER A 7 -0.98 0.62 1.19
N LEU A 8 -0.33 1.68 1.64
CA LEU A 8 1.12 1.75 1.76
C LEU A 8 1.49 1.97 3.22
N GLY A 9 2.49 1.24 3.70
CA GLY A 9 3.00 1.38 5.06
C GLY A 9 4.50 1.16 5.14
N SER A 10 5.13 1.82 6.10
CA SER A 10 6.55 1.66 6.41
C SER A 10 6.84 2.12 7.83
N ASN A 11 7.74 1.43 8.54
CA ASN A 11 8.25 1.88 9.83
C ASN A 11 9.78 1.88 9.93
N LEU A 12 10.45 1.66 8.80
CA LEU A 12 11.90 1.81 8.66
C LEU A 12 12.16 2.90 7.62
N GLU A 13 12.74 4.02 8.05
CA GLU A 13 12.91 5.22 7.22
C GLU A 13 11.64 5.52 6.39
N PRO A 14 10.48 5.64 7.06
CA PRO A 14 9.18 5.57 6.36
C PRO A 14 8.96 6.73 5.38
N GLU A 15 9.42 7.93 5.70
CA GLU A 15 9.23 9.08 4.81
C GLU A 15 9.93 8.86 3.47
N ARG A 16 11.16 8.34 3.51
CA ARG A 16 11.94 8.04 2.30
C ARG A 16 11.28 6.93 1.48
N HIS A 17 10.95 5.81 2.14
CA HIS A 17 10.39 4.66 1.45
C HIS A 17 9.02 4.93 0.84
N LEU A 18 8.15 5.67 1.54
CA LEU A 18 6.86 6.05 0.99
C LEU A 18 7.01 7.03 -0.18
N ARG A 19 7.89 8.01 -0.06
CA ARG A 19 8.15 8.96 -1.14
C ARG A 19 8.69 8.26 -2.39
N ASP A 20 9.65 7.35 -2.21
CA ASP A 20 10.22 6.59 -3.32
C ASP A 20 9.18 5.68 -3.98
N ALA A 21 8.32 5.05 -3.19
CA ALA A 21 7.22 4.23 -3.71
C ALA A 21 6.24 5.05 -4.54
N LEU A 22 5.84 6.21 -4.04
CA LEU A 22 4.92 7.10 -4.76
C LEU A 22 5.54 7.62 -6.06
N ALA A 23 6.84 7.94 -6.04
CA ALA A 23 7.55 8.34 -7.26
C ALA A 23 7.57 7.21 -8.30
N ALA A 24 7.82 5.98 -7.87
CA ALA A 24 7.80 4.81 -8.75
C ALA A 24 6.42 4.55 -9.34
N LEU A 25 5.36 4.70 -8.53
CA LEU A 25 3.98 4.56 -8.99
C LEU A 25 3.65 5.60 -10.06
N ARG A 26 4.01 6.85 -9.83
CA ARG A 26 3.78 7.94 -10.80
C ARG A 26 4.56 7.73 -12.10
N ALA A 27 5.80 7.27 -12.00
CA ALA A 27 6.62 6.98 -13.18
C ALA A 27 6.01 5.86 -14.03
N ARG A 28 5.41 4.85 -13.39
CA ARG A 28 4.85 3.69 -14.09
C ARG A 28 3.42 3.88 -14.57
N PHE A 29 2.57 4.50 -13.76
CA PHE A 29 1.12 4.56 -14.02
C PHE A 29 0.61 5.96 -14.36
N GLY A 30 1.44 6.97 -14.23
CA GLY A 30 1.07 8.34 -14.51
C GLY A 30 0.42 9.02 -13.30
N GLU A 31 -0.80 9.49 -13.46
CA GLU A 31 -1.49 10.22 -12.40
C GLU A 31 -1.84 9.32 -11.23
N VAL A 32 -1.40 9.70 -10.03
CA VAL A 32 -1.66 8.98 -8.79
C VAL A 32 -2.23 9.97 -7.77
N VAL A 33 -3.42 9.64 -7.25
CA VAL A 33 -4.05 10.39 -6.15
C VAL A 33 -3.53 9.81 -4.84
N VAL A 34 -3.10 10.65 -3.91
CA VAL A 34 -2.49 10.21 -2.65
C VAL A 34 -3.25 10.83 -1.47
N SER A 35 -3.53 10.00 -0.45
CA SER A 35 -4.12 10.47 0.79
C SER A 35 -3.08 11.20 1.66
N PRO A 36 -3.53 11.94 2.69
CA PRO A 36 -2.62 12.34 3.78
C PRO A 36 -1.95 11.12 4.41
N VAL A 37 -0.81 11.35 5.06
CA VAL A 37 -0.08 10.29 5.76
C VAL A 37 -0.56 10.21 7.20
N TYR A 38 -0.81 8.98 7.66
CA TYR A 38 -1.27 8.68 9.00
C TYR A 38 -0.21 7.89 9.76
N ARG A 39 -0.13 8.12 11.07
CA ARG A 39 0.79 7.39 11.95
C ARG A 39 0.01 6.34 12.72
N SER A 40 0.53 5.12 12.80
CA SER A 40 -0.07 4.04 13.58
C SER A 40 0.99 3.27 14.37
N ALA A 41 0.57 2.68 15.52
CA ALA A 41 1.44 1.79 16.28
C ALA A 41 1.70 0.50 15.50
N ALA A 42 2.87 -0.13 15.74
CA ALA A 42 3.16 -1.46 15.21
C ALA A 42 2.18 -2.48 15.79
N VAL A 43 1.66 -3.36 14.94
CA VAL A 43 0.67 -4.36 15.32
C VAL A 43 1.35 -5.70 15.56
N GLY A 44 1.17 -6.26 16.78
CA GLY A 44 1.63 -7.61 17.10
C GLY A 44 3.11 -7.73 17.45
N PHE A 45 3.85 -6.61 17.59
CA PHE A 45 5.25 -6.61 18.01
C PHE A 45 5.67 -5.23 18.54
N GLU A 46 6.79 -5.17 19.24
CA GLU A 46 7.40 -3.90 19.65
C GLU A 46 8.26 -3.38 18.51
N GLY A 47 7.89 -2.25 17.96
CA GLY A 47 8.62 -1.61 16.87
C GLY A 47 8.27 -0.15 16.74
N ALA A 48 8.98 0.54 15.86
CA ALA A 48 8.69 1.93 15.56
C ALA A 48 7.29 2.06 14.96
N PRO A 49 6.61 3.19 15.18
CA PRO A 49 5.31 3.43 14.54
C PRO A 49 5.42 3.40 13.01
N PHE A 50 4.35 2.94 12.37
CA PHE A 50 4.22 3.00 10.92
C PHE A 50 3.72 4.36 10.47
N LEU A 51 4.20 4.80 9.31
CA LEU A 51 3.51 5.80 8.51
C LEU A 51 2.72 5.08 7.44
N ASN A 52 1.47 5.48 7.23
CA ASN A 52 0.54 4.84 6.31
C ASN A 52 -0.11 5.88 5.42
N CYS A 53 -0.33 5.53 4.17
CA CYS A 53 -1.13 6.33 3.25
C CYS A 53 -1.83 5.41 2.25
N ALA A 54 -2.73 5.99 1.48
CA ALA A 54 -3.38 5.30 0.38
C ALA A 54 -3.04 6.02 -0.93
N ALA A 55 -3.00 5.26 -2.02
CA ALA A 55 -2.79 5.80 -3.35
C ALA A 55 -3.77 5.17 -4.32
N ALA A 56 -4.25 5.96 -5.29
CA ALA A 56 -5.18 5.47 -6.29
C ALA A 56 -4.70 5.83 -7.69
N PHE A 57 -4.84 4.90 -8.61
CA PHE A 57 -4.46 5.09 -10.00
C PHE A 57 -5.23 4.12 -10.91
N ASP A 58 -5.21 4.41 -12.19
CA ASP A 58 -5.75 3.51 -13.19
C ASP A 58 -4.64 2.57 -13.66
N ALA A 59 -4.88 1.27 -13.60
CA ALA A 59 -3.88 0.28 -13.94
C ALA A 59 -4.09 -0.27 -15.36
N ASP A 60 -3.01 -0.30 -16.13
CA ASP A 60 -2.95 -0.93 -17.45
C ASP A 60 -2.46 -2.38 -17.37
N LEU A 61 -2.32 -2.91 -16.17
CA LEU A 61 -1.93 -4.29 -15.89
C LEU A 61 -3.11 -5.05 -15.29
N ALA A 62 -3.17 -6.35 -15.54
CA ALA A 62 -4.07 -7.24 -14.81
C ALA A 62 -3.61 -7.39 -13.36
N HIS A 63 -4.47 -7.96 -12.52
CA HIS A 63 -4.24 -8.07 -11.08
C HIS A 63 -2.91 -8.76 -10.71
N ASP A 64 -2.65 -9.94 -11.24
CA ASP A 64 -1.45 -10.71 -10.86
C ASP A 64 -0.15 -10.06 -11.34
N PRO A 65 -0.05 -9.56 -12.58
CA PRO A 65 1.12 -8.77 -12.98
C PRO A 65 1.33 -7.52 -12.12
N LEU A 66 0.27 -6.84 -11.69
CA LEU A 66 0.39 -5.69 -10.79
C LEU A 66 0.94 -6.12 -9.44
N ARG A 67 0.40 -7.19 -8.85
CA ARG A 67 0.93 -7.72 -7.58
C ARG A 67 2.42 -8.05 -7.69
N SER A 68 2.84 -8.67 -8.78
CA SER A 68 4.25 -8.99 -9.00
C SER A 68 5.09 -7.72 -9.09
N TRP A 69 4.60 -6.69 -9.76
CA TRP A 69 5.29 -5.40 -9.87
C TRP A 69 5.44 -4.74 -8.50
N LEU A 70 4.38 -4.76 -7.69
CA LEU A 70 4.41 -4.21 -6.33
C LEU A 70 5.40 -4.97 -5.43
N ARG A 71 5.46 -6.30 -5.54
CA ARG A 71 6.43 -7.10 -4.77
C ARG A 71 7.87 -6.78 -5.16
N ARG A 72 8.14 -6.55 -6.45
CA ARG A 72 9.47 -6.10 -6.88
C ARG A 72 9.81 -4.72 -6.32
N LEU A 73 8.83 -3.84 -6.20
CA LEU A 73 9.02 -2.53 -5.58
C LEU A 73 9.33 -2.66 -4.08
N GLU A 74 8.62 -3.54 -3.37
CA GLU A 74 8.94 -3.86 -1.98
C GLU A 74 10.38 -4.41 -1.85
N ASP A 75 10.75 -5.35 -2.70
CA ASP A 75 12.09 -5.95 -2.70
C ASP A 75 13.17 -4.91 -2.97
N ALA A 76 12.93 -4.00 -3.90
CA ALA A 76 13.87 -2.91 -4.23
C ALA A 76 14.05 -1.93 -3.06
N SER A 77 13.07 -1.83 -2.15
CA SER A 77 13.18 -1.00 -0.95
C SER A 77 14.00 -1.65 0.17
N GLY A 78 14.43 -2.91 0.00
CA GLY A 78 15.18 -3.65 1.00
C GLY A 78 14.34 -4.57 1.87
N ARG A 79 13.14 -4.97 1.43
CA ARG A 79 12.26 -5.86 2.17
C ARG A 79 12.96 -7.20 2.45
N ASP A 80 12.99 -7.61 3.72
CA ASP A 80 13.48 -8.92 4.14
C ASP A 80 12.29 -9.86 4.40
N ARG A 81 12.04 -10.77 3.47
CA ARG A 81 10.92 -11.70 3.53
C ARG A 81 11.17 -12.89 4.45
N SER A 82 12.37 -13.01 5.02
CA SER A 82 12.67 -14.03 6.05
C SER A 82 12.15 -13.61 7.43
N LEU A 83 11.79 -12.34 7.63
CA LEU A 83 11.26 -11.84 8.89
C LEU A 83 9.84 -12.35 9.14
N PRO A 84 9.43 -12.45 10.44
CA PRO A 84 8.06 -12.82 10.80
C PRO A 84 7.02 -11.89 10.16
N ARG A 85 5.78 -12.37 10.05
CA ARG A 85 4.65 -11.62 9.49
C ARG A 85 4.46 -10.25 10.16
N TYR A 86 4.58 -10.21 11.50
CA TYR A 86 4.48 -8.97 12.27
C TYR A 86 5.87 -8.54 12.69
N ALA A 87 6.54 -7.77 11.84
CA ALA A 87 7.89 -7.26 12.06
C ALA A 87 8.02 -5.89 11.40
N ASP A 88 9.16 -5.24 11.61
CA ASP A 88 9.48 -3.99 10.93
C ASP A 88 9.47 -4.16 9.42
N ARG A 89 8.96 -3.16 8.71
CA ARG A 89 8.84 -3.17 7.24
C ARG A 89 9.45 -1.92 6.64
N THR A 90 10.34 -2.08 5.67
CA THR A 90 10.82 -0.97 4.86
C THR A 90 9.70 -0.42 3.99
N LEU A 91 8.93 -1.31 3.39
CA LEU A 91 7.78 -0.93 2.56
C LEU A 91 6.81 -2.10 2.51
N ASP A 92 5.54 -1.81 2.75
CA ASP A 92 4.45 -2.76 2.67
C ASP A 92 3.39 -2.19 1.72
N LEU A 93 3.09 -2.92 0.65
CA LEU A 93 2.15 -2.49 -0.38
C LEU A 93 1.07 -3.55 -0.55
N ASP A 94 -0.18 -3.15 -0.34
CA ASP A 94 -1.32 -4.04 -0.52
C ASP A 94 -2.35 -3.43 -1.47
N ILE A 95 -2.93 -4.28 -2.32
CA ILE A 95 -4.08 -3.89 -3.13
C ILE A 95 -5.31 -3.91 -2.22
N ALA A 96 -5.67 -2.74 -1.71
CA ALA A 96 -6.81 -2.62 -0.82
C ALA A 96 -8.14 -2.72 -1.57
N LEU A 97 -8.22 -2.12 -2.76
CA LEU A 97 -9.39 -2.24 -3.65
C LEU A 97 -8.93 -2.35 -5.11
N TRP A 98 -9.57 -3.27 -5.80
CA TRP A 98 -9.47 -3.43 -7.24
C TRP A 98 -10.87 -3.24 -7.81
N CYS A 99 -11.09 -2.12 -8.50
CA CYS A 99 -12.42 -1.71 -8.95
C CYS A 99 -12.53 -1.76 -10.47
N GLU A 100 -13.45 -2.57 -10.96
CA GLU A 100 -13.66 -2.81 -12.37
C GLU A 100 -15.11 -3.21 -12.62
N GLY A 101 -15.71 -2.69 -13.67
CA GLY A 101 -17.06 -3.08 -14.08
C GLY A 101 -18.15 -2.76 -13.07
N GLY A 102 -17.97 -1.71 -12.25
CA GLY A 102 -18.95 -1.30 -11.25
C GLY A 102 -18.84 -2.01 -9.91
N GLY A 103 -17.89 -2.95 -9.76
CA GLY A 103 -17.65 -3.68 -8.51
C GLY A 103 -16.21 -3.57 -8.08
N CYS A 104 -15.96 -3.84 -6.81
CA CYS A 104 -14.62 -3.82 -6.24
C CYS A 104 -14.35 -5.10 -5.47
N THR A 105 -13.10 -5.58 -5.55
CA THR A 105 -12.58 -6.69 -4.75
C THR A 105 -11.37 -6.21 -3.95
N SER A 106 -10.94 -6.97 -2.95
CA SER A 106 -9.79 -6.64 -2.12
C SER A 106 -8.88 -7.85 -1.94
N ASP A 107 -7.56 -7.61 -1.91
CA ASP A 107 -6.58 -8.63 -1.55
C ASP A 107 -6.45 -8.78 -0.03
N LEU A 108 -7.00 -7.82 0.72
CA LEU A 108 -6.95 -7.85 2.18
C LEU A 108 -8.11 -8.67 2.73
N SER A 109 -7.90 -9.34 3.87
CA SER A 109 -9.00 -9.91 4.62
C SER A 109 -9.90 -8.79 5.14
N ARG A 110 -11.14 -9.13 5.52
CA ARG A 110 -12.07 -8.14 6.10
C ARG A 110 -11.46 -7.48 7.34
N GLU A 111 -10.82 -8.27 8.21
CA GLU A 111 -10.18 -7.75 9.41
C GLU A 111 -9.05 -6.77 9.07
N GLU A 112 -8.18 -7.10 8.13
CA GLU A 112 -7.11 -6.22 7.68
C GLU A 112 -7.64 -4.93 7.07
N PHE A 113 -8.67 -5.03 6.23
CA PHE A 113 -9.28 -3.88 5.56
C PHE A 113 -9.91 -2.91 6.55
N GLU A 114 -10.53 -3.44 7.62
CA GLU A 114 -11.22 -2.63 8.63
C GLU A 114 -10.28 -1.96 9.64
N ARG A 115 -8.98 -2.24 9.61
CA ARG A 115 -8.02 -1.56 10.49
C ARG A 115 -7.93 -0.09 10.16
N ALA A 116 -7.82 0.75 11.18
CA ALA A 116 -7.81 2.21 11.02
C ALA A 116 -6.69 2.70 10.10
N HIS A 117 -5.52 2.07 10.14
CA HIS A 117 -4.39 2.48 9.30
C HIS A 117 -4.60 2.17 7.80
N VAL A 118 -5.59 1.33 7.47
CA VAL A 118 -6.02 1.08 6.09
C VAL A 118 -7.24 1.94 5.76
N LEU A 119 -8.27 1.91 6.60
CA LEU A 119 -9.54 2.60 6.34
C LEU A 119 -9.41 4.12 6.31
N ALA A 120 -8.69 4.71 7.26
CA ALA A 120 -8.62 6.17 7.34
C ALA A 120 -7.98 6.79 6.08
N PRO A 121 -6.81 6.31 5.60
CA PRO A 121 -6.27 6.82 4.36
C PRO A 121 -7.17 6.55 3.14
N LEU A 122 -7.77 5.36 3.05
CA LEU A 122 -8.68 5.04 1.94
C LEU A 122 -9.89 5.95 1.91
N ALA A 123 -10.49 6.24 3.06
CA ALA A 123 -11.67 7.10 3.14
C ALA A 123 -11.43 8.50 2.59
N ASP A 124 -10.17 8.97 2.61
CA ASP A 124 -9.83 10.29 2.08
C ASP A 124 -9.83 10.35 0.56
N ILE A 125 -9.65 9.24 -0.14
CA ILE A 125 -9.51 9.20 -1.59
C ILE A 125 -10.47 8.26 -2.31
N ALA A 126 -11.13 7.36 -1.60
CA ALA A 126 -12.16 6.51 -2.17
C ALA A 126 -13.51 7.21 -2.14
N PRO A 127 -14.32 7.05 -3.21
CA PRO A 127 -15.66 7.64 -3.25
C PRO A 127 -16.62 6.99 -2.25
#